data_ec677660bacf544255313aa60ea7626f
#
_entry.id   ec677660bacf544255313aa60ea7626f
#
_cell.length_a   1.000
_cell.length_b   1.000
_cell.length_c   1.000
_cell.angle_alpha   90.00
_cell.angle_beta   90.00
_cell.angle_gamma   90.00
#
_symmetry.space_group_name_H-M   'P 1'
#
loop_
_entity.id
_entity.type
_entity.pdbx_description
1 polymer ?
#
loop_
_entity_poly.entity_id
_entity_poly.type
_entity_poly.pdbx_seq_one_letter_code
_entity_poly.pdbx_strand_id
1 'polypeptide(L)'
;MFLKKQNLKNKIALVTGAGKGIGKACAIALAEAGASLIIVSRTKKDLDQVSKIVKKFRSKCKSYVCDVTKYSEIKSVIDSQKRIDILVNNAGTNIPEHFTKVKRKDMEYVVKINTMATFNIAQLCSLKMIELKNRKKVGGVIINMSSQMGHVGGPIRSVYNMTKFGFEGLTKGMSIDLAKHNIRVNTVCPTF
;
A
#
# COMPACT_ATOMS: atom_id res chain seq x y z
N MET A 1 22.79 -7.20 -2.53
CA MET A 1 21.59 -8.05 -2.34
C MET A 1 21.26 -8.10 -0.85
N PHE A 2 20.26 -7.33 -0.41
CA PHE A 2 19.92 -7.20 1.01
C PHE A 2 19.09 -8.37 1.55
N LEU A 3 18.42 -9.15 0.69
CA LEU A 3 17.38 -10.11 1.08
C LEU A 3 17.71 -11.56 0.68
N LYS A 4 18.98 -11.96 0.72
CA LYS A 4 19.44 -13.33 0.32
C LYS A 4 18.68 -14.48 1.01
N LYS A 5 18.16 -14.25 2.23
CA LYS A 5 17.45 -15.27 3.02
C LYS A 5 15.93 -15.22 2.82
N GLN A 6 15.38 -14.18 2.16
CA GLN A 6 13.96 -14.04 1.95
C GLN A 6 13.56 -14.67 0.61
N ASN A 7 12.53 -15.48 0.62
CA ASN A 7 12.04 -16.14 -0.60
C ASN A 7 10.54 -15.88 -0.78
N LEU A 8 10.25 -14.97 -1.71
CA LEU A 8 8.89 -14.64 -2.12
C LEU A 8 8.53 -15.19 -3.52
N LYS A 9 9.25 -16.22 -4.00
CA LYS A 9 8.91 -16.90 -5.25
C LYS A 9 7.45 -17.32 -5.21
N ASN A 10 6.78 -17.18 -6.37
CA ASN A 10 5.36 -17.51 -6.52
C ASN A 10 4.39 -16.64 -5.69
N LYS A 11 4.85 -15.56 -5.07
CA LYS A 11 3.99 -14.54 -4.44
C LYS A 11 3.75 -13.39 -5.40
N ILE A 12 2.55 -12.80 -5.31
CA ILE A 12 2.17 -11.61 -6.08
C ILE A 12 1.95 -10.47 -5.10
N ALA A 13 2.71 -9.40 -5.27
CA ALA A 13 2.62 -8.22 -4.42
C ALA A 13 2.03 -7.03 -5.19
N LEU A 14 1.01 -6.40 -4.62
CA LEU A 14 0.48 -5.10 -5.06
C LEU A 14 1.12 -4.00 -4.22
N VAL A 15 1.70 -3.00 -4.89
CA VAL A 15 2.28 -1.81 -4.24
C VAL A 15 1.62 -0.56 -4.80
N THR A 16 0.97 0.21 -3.94
CA THR A 16 0.37 1.50 -4.31
C THR A 16 1.34 2.66 -4.07
N GLY A 17 1.27 3.70 -4.88
CA GLY A 17 2.26 4.79 -4.84
C GLY A 17 3.67 4.33 -5.21
N ALA A 18 3.78 3.30 -6.05
CA ALA A 18 5.05 2.62 -6.35
C ALA A 18 6.00 3.40 -7.27
N GLY A 19 5.59 4.56 -7.79
CA GLY A 19 6.39 5.31 -8.76
C GLY A 19 7.64 5.98 -8.17
N LYS A 20 7.60 6.36 -6.90
CA LYS A 20 8.66 7.15 -6.24
C LYS A 20 8.83 6.74 -4.77
N GLY A 21 9.90 7.26 -4.14
CA GLY A 21 10.12 7.18 -2.69
C GLY A 21 10.02 5.77 -2.12
N ILE A 22 9.35 5.65 -0.98
CA ILE A 22 9.21 4.41 -0.21
C ILE A 22 8.50 3.31 -1.03
N GLY A 23 7.42 3.65 -1.75
CA GLY A 23 6.71 2.66 -2.57
C GLY A 23 7.57 2.06 -3.68
N LYS A 24 8.42 2.87 -4.34
CA LYS A 24 9.43 2.38 -5.29
C LYS A 24 10.43 1.45 -4.62
N ALA A 25 10.95 1.83 -3.45
CA ALA A 25 11.91 1.01 -2.71
C ALA A 25 11.29 -0.34 -2.29
N CYS A 26 10.05 -0.33 -1.79
CA CYS A 26 9.30 -1.55 -1.46
C CYS A 26 9.11 -2.46 -2.69
N ALA A 27 8.72 -1.89 -3.84
CA ALA A 27 8.54 -2.67 -5.06
C ALA A 27 9.85 -3.34 -5.49
N ILE A 28 10.98 -2.62 -5.43
CA ILE A 28 12.29 -3.16 -5.78
C ILE A 28 12.70 -4.27 -4.80
N ALA A 29 12.56 -4.07 -3.49
CA ALA A 29 12.90 -5.05 -2.47
C ALA A 29 12.07 -6.34 -2.59
N LEU A 30 10.77 -6.23 -2.85
CA LEU A 30 9.89 -7.38 -3.06
C LEU A 30 10.27 -8.15 -4.33
N ALA A 31 10.67 -7.45 -5.41
CA ALA A 31 11.15 -8.07 -6.63
C ALA A 31 12.49 -8.79 -6.41
N GLU A 32 13.41 -8.19 -5.68
CA GLU A 32 14.70 -8.80 -5.28
C GLU A 32 14.49 -10.09 -4.48
N ALA A 33 13.45 -10.12 -3.62
CA ALA A 33 13.05 -11.32 -2.88
C ALA A 33 12.30 -12.36 -3.74
N GLY A 34 12.03 -12.08 -5.02
CA GLY A 34 11.43 -13.01 -5.99
C GLY A 34 9.92 -12.88 -6.19
N ALA A 35 9.26 -11.88 -5.62
CA ALA A 35 7.84 -11.67 -5.85
C ALA A 35 7.55 -11.13 -7.25
N SER A 36 6.42 -11.52 -7.85
CA SER A 36 5.85 -10.84 -9.01
C SER A 36 5.13 -9.58 -8.55
N LEU A 37 5.23 -8.49 -9.31
CA LEU A 37 4.76 -7.17 -8.90
C LEU A 37 3.54 -6.70 -9.71
N ILE A 38 2.61 -6.05 -9.00
CA ILE A 38 1.58 -5.18 -9.52
C ILE A 38 1.90 -3.81 -8.92
N ILE A 39 2.29 -2.85 -9.75
CA ILE A 39 2.66 -1.51 -9.30
C ILE A 39 1.65 -0.48 -9.81
N VAL A 40 1.22 0.40 -8.90
CA VAL A 40 0.18 1.40 -9.17
C VAL A 40 0.69 2.79 -8.81
N SER A 41 0.53 3.73 -9.71
CA SER A 41 0.81 5.16 -9.50
C SER A 41 0.12 6.00 -10.58
N ARG A 42 0.05 7.31 -10.38
CA ARG A 42 -0.55 8.24 -11.36
C ARG A 42 0.35 8.56 -12.56
N THR A 43 1.65 8.35 -12.45
CA THR A 43 2.64 8.78 -13.45
C THR A 43 3.20 7.59 -14.21
N LYS A 44 2.87 7.48 -15.50
CA LYS A 44 3.35 6.39 -16.37
C LYS A 44 4.87 6.32 -16.43
N LYS A 45 5.56 7.46 -16.63
CA LYS A 45 7.03 7.55 -16.71
C LYS A 45 7.72 6.94 -15.49
N ASP A 46 7.19 7.21 -14.27
CA ASP A 46 7.75 6.69 -13.02
C ASP A 46 7.55 5.16 -12.94
N LEU A 47 6.36 4.68 -13.31
CA LEU A 47 6.07 3.24 -13.34
C LEU A 47 6.94 2.49 -14.34
N ASP A 48 7.18 3.06 -15.53
CA ASP A 48 8.03 2.45 -16.56
C ASP A 48 9.47 2.31 -16.04
N GLN A 49 9.99 3.32 -15.31
CA GLN A 49 11.32 3.24 -14.69
C GLN A 49 11.39 2.12 -13.63
N VAL A 50 10.41 2.06 -12.73
CA VAL A 50 10.36 1.01 -11.70
C VAL A 50 10.22 -0.37 -12.33
N SER A 51 9.37 -0.53 -13.33
CA SER A 51 9.19 -1.78 -14.07
C SER A 51 10.49 -2.28 -14.71
N LYS A 52 11.28 -1.37 -15.31
CA LYS A 52 12.61 -1.71 -15.85
C LYS A 52 13.56 -2.24 -14.78
N ILE A 53 13.56 -1.65 -13.58
CA ILE A 53 14.40 -2.09 -12.46
C ILE A 53 13.93 -3.47 -11.96
N VAL A 54 12.64 -3.64 -11.73
CA VAL A 54 12.03 -4.89 -11.26
C VAL A 54 12.37 -6.07 -12.19
N LYS A 55 12.31 -5.85 -13.50
CA LYS A 55 12.63 -6.88 -14.50
C LYS A 55 14.08 -7.38 -14.43
N LYS A 56 15.04 -6.56 -13.93
CA LYS A 56 16.44 -7.00 -13.73
C LYS A 56 16.55 -8.15 -12.71
N PHE A 57 15.60 -8.29 -11.80
CA PHE A 57 15.52 -9.39 -10.84
C PHE A 57 14.77 -10.62 -11.40
N ARG A 58 14.47 -10.66 -12.71
CA ARG A 58 13.66 -11.70 -13.36
C ARG A 58 12.23 -11.82 -12.80
N SER A 59 11.76 -10.79 -12.11
CA SER A 59 10.40 -10.71 -11.57
C SER A 59 9.42 -10.19 -12.60
N LYS A 60 8.24 -10.81 -12.68
CA LYS A 60 7.15 -10.29 -13.52
C LYS A 60 6.63 -8.99 -12.92
N CYS A 61 6.36 -8.00 -13.77
CA CYS A 61 5.85 -6.70 -13.33
C CYS A 61 4.71 -6.25 -14.24
N LYS A 62 3.54 -6.00 -13.66
CA LYS A 62 2.42 -5.32 -14.29
C LYS A 62 2.32 -3.92 -13.69
N SER A 63 2.26 -2.90 -14.53
CA SER A 63 2.14 -1.50 -14.11
C SER A 63 0.80 -0.92 -14.56
N TYR A 64 0.13 -0.20 -13.65
CA TYR A 64 -1.16 0.43 -13.90
C TYR A 64 -1.11 1.91 -13.54
N VAL A 65 -1.39 2.77 -14.51
CA VAL A 65 -1.64 4.19 -14.25
C VAL A 65 -3.03 4.29 -13.65
N CYS A 66 -3.11 4.70 -12.38
CA CYS A 66 -4.38 4.72 -11.65
C CYS A 66 -4.31 5.77 -10.54
N ASP A 67 -5.37 6.54 -10.39
CA ASP A 67 -5.60 7.37 -9.23
C ASP A 67 -6.35 6.56 -8.16
N VAL A 68 -5.65 6.20 -7.10
CA VAL A 68 -6.21 5.37 -6.01
C VAL A 68 -7.41 6.01 -5.30
N THR A 69 -7.62 7.32 -5.46
CA THR A 69 -8.79 8.02 -4.90
C THR A 69 -10.06 7.79 -5.72
N LYS A 70 -9.94 7.24 -6.91
CA LYS A 70 -11.05 6.84 -7.77
C LYS A 70 -11.33 5.35 -7.58
N TYR A 71 -12.38 5.05 -6.81
CA TYR A 71 -12.73 3.69 -6.43
C TYR A 71 -12.86 2.73 -7.62
N SER A 72 -13.52 3.16 -8.71
CA SER A 72 -13.70 2.34 -9.90
C SER A 72 -12.39 1.98 -10.60
N GLU A 73 -11.43 2.91 -10.66
CA GLU A 73 -10.11 2.66 -11.26
C GLU A 73 -9.35 1.60 -10.47
N ILE A 74 -9.21 1.78 -9.15
CA ILE A 74 -8.45 0.82 -8.34
C ILE A 74 -9.17 -0.53 -8.21
N LYS A 75 -10.50 -0.53 -8.14
CA LYS A 75 -11.30 -1.76 -8.17
C LYS A 75 -11.04 -2.55 -9.46
N SER A 76 -11.08 -1.91 -10.62
CA SER A 76 -10.78 -2.55 -11.92
C SER A 76 -9.38 -3.16 -11.95
N VAL A 77 -8.37 -2.45 -11.41
CA VAL A 77 -7.01 -3.00 -11.31
C VAL A 77 -6.97 -4.25 -10.45
N ILE A 78 -7.60 -4.25 -9.28
CA ILE A 78 -7.60 -5.39 -8.36
C ILE A 78 -8.41 -6.57 -8.91
N ASP A 79 -9.57 -6.31 -9.49
CA ASP A 79 -10.43 -7.35 -10.07
C ASP A 79 -9.76 -8.06 -11.25
N SER A 80 -8.98 -7.34 -12.05
CA SER A 80 -8.22 -7.92 -13.17
C SER A 80 -7.12 -8.88 -12.74
N GLN A 81 -6.81 -8.96 -11.43
CA GLN A 81 -5.79 -9.87 -10.92
C GLN A 81 -6.40 -11.20 -10.47
N LYS A 82 -5.81 -12.30 -10.93
CA LYS A 82 -6.22 -13.65 -10.48
C LYS A 82 -5.87 -13.91 -9.02
N ARG A 83 -4.83 -13.22 -8.49
CA ARG A 83 -4.28 -13.46 -7.16
C ARG A 83 -3.51 -12.24 -6.66
N ILE A 84 -3.63 -11.95 -5.36
CA ILE A 84 -2.78 -11.01 -4.62
C ILE A 84 -2.42 -11.70 -3.31
N ASP A 85 -1.13 -11.77 -2.97
CA ASP A 85 -0.62 -12.36 -1.73
C ASP A 85 -0.17 -11.33 -0.73
N ILE A 86 0.36 -10.21 -1.24
CA ILE A 86 0.94 -9.14 -0.45
C ILE A 86 0.37 -7.83 -0.95
N LEU A 87 -0.11 -6.99 -0.02
CA LEU A 87 -0.43 -5.60 -0.27
C LEU A 87 0.56 -4.71 0.49
N VAL A 88 1.21 -3.80 -0.22
CA VAL A 88 1.88 -2.63 0.38
C VAL A 88 1.03 -1.40 0.06
N ASN A 89 0.25 -0.99 1.04
CA ASN A 89 -0.69 0.11 0.96
C ASN A 89 0.04 1.41 1.33
N ASN A 90 0.74 1.98 0.33
CA ASN A 90 1.71 3.06 0.54
C ASN A 90 1.27 4.41 -0.05
N ALA A 91 0.33 4.42 -1.00
CA ALA A 91 -0.13 5.69 -1.57
C ALA A 91 -0.64 6.63 -0.47
N GLY A 92 -0.13 7.85 -0.46
CA GLY A 92 -0.50 8.84 0.53
C GLY A 92 0.12 10.20 0.22
N THR A 93 -0.31 11.22 0.96
CA THR A 93 0.17 12.59 0.81
C THR A 93 0.12 13.34 2.13
N ASN A 94 0.80 14.47 2.19
CA ASN A 94 0.72 15.44 3.26
C ASN A 94 0.71 16.84 2.66
N ILE A 95 -0.10 17.73 3.24
CA ILE A 95 -0.13 19.17 2.95
C ILE A 95 0.07 19.88 4.29
N PRO A 96 1.33 20.27 4.60
CA PRO A 96 1.64 20.93 5.86
C PRO A 96 0.98 22.31 5.93
N GLU A 97 0.26 22.59 7.03
CA GLU A 97 -0.32 23.91 7.30
C GLU A 97 -0.59 24.07 8.79
N HIS A 98 -0.52 25.30 9.30
CA HIS A 98 -0.97 25.64 10.66
C HIS A 98 -2.44 25.29 10.84
N PHE A 99 -2.79 24.70 11.98
CA PHE A 99 -4.13 24.18 12.25
C PHE A 99 -5.26 25.17 11.91
N THR A 100 -5.10 26.42 12.34
CA THR A 100 -6.10 27.49 12.10
C THR A 100 -6.19 27.97 10.65
N LYS A 101 -5.24 27.58 9.78
CA LYS A 101 -5.15 27.98 8.38
C LYS A 101 -5.40 26.83 7.41
N VAL A 102 -5.66 25.61 7.91
CA VAL A 102 -5.97 24.46 7.08
C VAL A 102 -7.20 24.75 6.22
N LYS A 103 -7.03 24.69 4.92
CA LYS A 103 -8.15 24.83 3.98
C LYS A 103 -8.95 23.54 3.92
N ARG A 104 -10.28 23.66 3.91
CA ARG A 104 -11.18 22.51 3.85
C ARG A 104 -10.87 21.55 2.71
N LYS A 105 -10.64 22.09 1.52
CA LYS A 105 -10.27 21.30 0.33
C LYS A 105 -9.01 20.46 0.50
N ASP A 106 -8.00 21.00 1.22
CA ASP A 106 -6.73 20.32 1.45
C ASP A 106 -6.90 19.21 2.49
N MET A 107 -7.68 19.47 3.55
CA MET A 107 -8.07 18.47 4.53
C MET A 107 -8.82 17.30 3.84
N GLU A 108 -9.86 17.62 3.07
CA GLU A 108 -10.66 16.60 2.35
C GLU A 108 -9.80 15.78 1.40
N TYR A 109 -8.85 16.40 0.69
CA TYR A 109 -7.94 15.69 -0.21
C TYR A 109 -7.01 14.74 0.55
N VAL A 110 -6.41 15.19 1.65
CA VAL A 110 -5.53 14.35 2.47
C VAL A 110 -6.31 13.18 3.08
N VAL A 111 -7.49 13.42 3.61
CA VAL A 111 -8.38 12.36 4.15
C VAL A 111 -8.78 11.39 3.05
N LYS A 112 -9.16 11.88 1.88
CA LYS A 112 -9.56 11.04 0.75
C LYS A 112 -8.46 10.07 0.33
N ILE A 113 -7.22 10.53 0.21
CA ILE A 113 -6.13 9.67 -0.24
C ILE A 113 -5.56 8.80 0.90
N ASN A 114 -5.33 9.37 2.09
CA ASN A 114 -4.68 8.62 3.17
C ASN A 114 -5.62 7.68 3.91
N THR A 115 -6.92 7.95 3.94
CA THR A 115 -7.89 7.18 4.74
C THR A 115 -8.83 6.40 3.85
N MET A 116 -9.65 7.08 3.04
CA MET A 116 -10.69 6.40 2.26
C MET A 116 -10.13 5.49 1.18
N ALA A 117 -9.15 5.98 0.39
CA ALA A 117 -8.54 5.16 -0.65
C ALA A 117 -7.81 3.96 -0.07
N THR A 118 -7.10 4.16 1.03
CA THR A 118 -6.38 3.08 1.73
C THR A 118 -7.32 2.01 2.27
N PHE A 119 -8.42 2.42 2.91
CA PHE A 119 -9.46 1.50 3.38
C PHE A 119 -10.01 0.66 2.22
N ASN A 120 -10.41 1.32 1.13
CA ASN A 120 -10.97 0.65 -0.05
C ASN A 120 -10.00 -0.37 -0.66
N ILE A 121 -8.73 0.00 -0.81
CA ILE A 121 -7.70 -0.90 -1.35
C ILE A 121 -7.51 -2.11 -0.44
N ALA A 122 -7.41 -1.87 0.87
CA ALA A 122 -7.23 -2.92 1.85
C ALA A 122 -8.42 -3.90 1.83
N GLN A 123 -9.65 -3.38 1.78
CA GLN A 123 -10.87 -4.19 1.71
C GLN A 123 -10.91 -5.03 0.42
N LEU A 124 -10.70 -4.43 -0.75
CA LEU A 124 -10.69 -5.13 -2.03
C LEU A 124 -9.61 -6.21 -2.09
N CYS A 125 -8.41 -5.92 -1.59
CA CYS A 125 -7.33 -6.91 -1.53
C CYS A 125 -7.65 -8.03 -0.55
N SER A 126 -8.24 -7.72 0.60
CA SER A 126 -8.66 -8.74 1.59
C SER A 126 -9.70 -9.68 1.01
N LEU A 127 -10.70 -9.17 0.32
CA LEU A 127 -11.70 -9.99 -0.40
C LEU A 127 -11.03 -10.91 -1.42
N LYS A 128 -10.12 -10.35 -2.23
CA LYS A 128 -9.34 -11.13 -3.20
C LYS A 128 -8.48 -12.22 -2.55
N MET A 129 -7.90 -11.93 -1.38
CA MET A 129 -7.13 -12.88 -0.59
C MET A 129 -8.01 -14.00 -0.01
N ILE A 130 -9.25 -13.70 0.40
CA ILE A 130 -10.20 -14.65 0.98
C ILE A 130 -10.81 -15.56 -0.09
N GLU A 131 -11.17 -15.04 -1.27
CA GLU A 131 -11.77 -15.77 -2.37
C GLU A 131 -10.94 -16.98 -2.86
N LEU A 132 -9.65 -16.99 -2.63
CA LEU A 132 -8.78 -18.08 -3.04
C LEU A 132 -8.94 -19.27 -2.10
N LYS A 133 -9.89 -20.16 -2.42
CA LYS A 133 -10.37 -21.31 -1.63
C LYS A 133 -9.31 -22.26 -1.04
N ASN A 134 -8.09 -22.24 -1.54
CA ASN A 134 -7.03 -23.17 -1.09
C ASN A 134 -6.02 -22.55 -0.11
N ARG A 135 -6.36 -21.43 0.52
CA ARG A 135 -5.42 -20.62 1.29
C ARG A 135 -5.32 -20.91 2.79
N LYS A 136 -6.00 -21.89 3.32
CA LYS A 136 -5.88 -22.22 4.75
C LYS A 136 -4.42 -22.38 5.24
N LYS A 137 -3.45 -22.57 4.34
CA LYS A 137 -2.02 -22.74 4.68
C LYS A 137 -1.11 -21.56 4.25
N VAL A 138 -1.54 -20.63 3.43
CA VAL A 138 -0.62 -19.66 2.79
C VAL A 138 -0.90 -18.20 3.16
N GLY A 139 -1.96 -17.87 3.85
CA GLY A 139 -2.33 -16.53 4.31
C GLY A 139 -1.96 -15.35 3.39
N GLY A 140 -2.56 -14.22 3.61
CA GLY A 140 -2.21 -12.94 2.99
C GLY A 140 -1.34 -12.09 3.92
N VAL A 141 -0.71 -11.06 3.37
CA VAL A 141 0.00 -10.04 4.14
C VAL A 141 -0.40 -8.66 3.66
N ILE A 142 -0.81 -7.80 4.58
CA ILE A 142 -1.09 -6.39 4.31
C ILE A 142 -0.13 -5.55 5.15
N ILE A 143 0.60 -4.67 4.48
CA ILE A 143 1.48 -3.68 5.10
C ILE A 143 0.91 -2.31 4.81
N ASN A 144 0.43 -1.64 5.84
CA ASN A 144 -0.03 -0.27 5.76
C ASN A 144 1.13 0.68 6.05
N MET A 145 1.48 1.54 5.08
CA MET A 145 2.55 2.53 5.26
C MET A 145 2.04 3.68 6.09
N SER A 146 2.29 3.61 7.39
CA SER A 146 1.95 4.64 8.36
C SER A 146 3.06 5.72 8.43
N SER A 147 3.35 6.20 9.60
CA SER A 147 4.39 7.19 9.91
C SER A 147 4.64 7.18 11.42
N GLN A 148 5.77 7.70 11.87
CA GLN A 148 5.89 8.09 13.28
C GLN A 148 4.76 9.01 13.72
N MET A 149 4.20 9.80 12.79
CA MET A 149 3.05 10.68 13.00
C MET A 149 1.72 9.93 13.23
N GLY A 150 1.72 8.62 13.23
CA GLY A 150 0.64 7.75 13.73
C GLY A 150 0.73 7.47 15.22
N HIS A 151 1.83 7.90 15.89
CA HIS A 151 2.09 7.66 17.31
C HIS A 151 2.40 8.94 18.07
N VAL A 152 2.93 9.96 17.39
CA VAL A 152 3.29 11.26 17.99
C VAL A 152 2.75 12.41 17.17
N GLY A 153 2.55 13.57 17.81
CA GLY A 153 2.19 14.81 17.12
C GLY A 153 3.40 15.45 16.43
N GLY A 154 3.13 16.17 15.34
CA GLY A 154 4.12 16.98 14.65
C GLY A 154 3.59 18.36 14.28
N PRO A 155 4.42 19.41 14.26
CA PRO A 155 3.99 20.76 13.93
C PRO A 155 3.46 20.81 12.50
N ILE A 156 2.47 21.69 12.27
CA ILE A 156 1.85 21.95 10.96
C ILE A 156 1.34 20.71 10.21
N ARG A 157 1.01 19.61 10.92
CA ARG A 157 0.63 18.31 10.34
C ARG A 157 -0.64 17.72 10.95
N SER A 158 -1.52 18.54 11.51
CA SER A 158 -2.72 18.08 12.22
C SER A 158 -3.58 17.10 11.41
N VAL A 159 -3.86 17.43 10.14
CA VAL A 159 -4.64 16.54 9.25
C VAL A 159 -3.88 15.25 8.94
N TYR A 160 -2.58 15.35 8.67
CA TYR A 160 -1.75 14.17 8.42
C TYR A 160 -1.68 13.27 9.65
N ASN A 161 -1.45 13.84 10.85
CA ASN A 161 -1.48 13.11 12.11
C ASN A 161 -2.80 12.37 12.28
N MET A 162 -3.93 13.08 12.15
CA MET A 162 -5.27 12.48 12.22
C MET A 162 -5.39 11.25 11.31
N THR A 163 -4.95 11.36 10.05
CA THR A 163 -5.03 10.22 9.11
C THR A 163 -4.11 9.07 9.50
N LYS A 164 -2.91 9.33 10.02
CA LYS A 164 -1.95 8.29 10.40
C LYS A 164 -2.29 7.61 11.73
N PHE A 165 -2.83 8.32 12.71
CA PHE A 165 -3.43 7.71 13.90
C PHE A 165 -4.63 6.82 13.53
N GLY A 166 -5.50 7.28 12.62
CA GLY A 166 -6.59 6.46 12.08
C GLY A 166 -6.08 5.20 11.40
N PHE A 167 -4.92 5.27 10.75
CA PHE A 167 -4.28 4.12 10.10
C PHE A 167 -3.83 3.04 11.10
N GLU A 168 -3.31 3.45 12.25
CA GLU A 168 -2.95 2.53 13.34
C GLU A 168 -4.20 1.82 13.88
N GLY A 169 -5.28 2.56 14.10
CA GLY A 169 -6.57 2.01 14.51
C GLY A 169 -7.15 1.03 13.49
N LEU A 170 -7.18 1.43 12.21
CA LEU A 170 -7.63 0.58 11.12
C LEU A 170 -6.83 -0.73 11.06
N THR A 171 -5.50 -0.66 11.17
CA THR A 171 -4.63 -1.83 11.12
C THR A 171 -4.92 -2.82 12.23
N LYS A 172 -5.14 -2.33 13.46
CA LYS A 172 -5.51 -3.16 14.62
C LYS A 172 -6.85 -3.87 14.40
N GLY A 173 -7.88 -3.13 13.98
CA GLY A 173 -9.20 -3.72 13.66
C GLY A 173 -9.10 -4.79 12.58
N MET A 174 -8.46 -4.46 11.45
CA MET A 174 -8.25 -5.39 10.35
C MET A 174 -7.47 -6.64 10.78
N SER A 175 -6.47 -6.52 11.67
CA SER A 175 -5.66 -7.66 12.11
C SER A 175 -6.50 -8.68 12.87
N ILE A 176 -7.49 -8.22 13.64
CA ILE A 176 -8.43 -9.08 14.38
C ILE A 176 -9.42 -9.73 13.40
N ASP A 177 -10.08 -8.94 12.57
CA ASP A 177 -11.12 -9.42 11.66
C ASP A 177 -10.61 -10.43 10.64
N LEU A 178 -9.35 -10.24 10.18
CA LEU A 178 -8.75 -11.04 9.11
C LEU A 178 -7.92 -12.23 9.62
N ALA A 179 -7.71 -12.35 10.93
CA ALA A 179 -6.93 -13.44 11.54
C ALA A 179 -7.47 -14.82 11.17
N LYS A 180 -8.80 -15.00 11.22
CA LYS A 180 -9.48 -16.26 10.83
C LYS A 180 -9.25 -16.70 9.39
N HIS A 181 -8.80 -15.76 8.54
CA HIS A 181 -8.45 -16.00 7.13
C HIS A 181 -6.94 -16.15 6.90
N ASN A 182 -6.13 -16.21 7.97
CA ASN A 182 -4.67 -16.24 7.92
C ASN A 182 -4.08 -15.03 7.18
N ILE A 183 -4.71 -13.86 7.27
CA ILE A 183 -4.21 -12.61 6.71
C ILE A 183 -3.63 -11.78 7.86
N ARG A 184 -2.33 -11.49 7.77
CA ARG A 184 -1.62 -10.65 8.74
C ARG A 184 -1.65 -9.20 8.27
N VAL A 185 -1.93 -8.29 9.18
CA VAL A 185 -1.97 -6.86 8.89
C VAL A 185 -1.08 -6.13 9.88
N ASN A 186 -0.13 -5.34 9.36
CA ASN A 186 0.80 -4.56 10.17
C ASN A 186 1.04 -3.19 9.55
N THR A 187 1.55 -2.26 10.36
CA THR A 187 2.07 -0.98 9.91
C THR A 187 3.58 -0.98 9.80
N VAL A 188 4.11 -0.14 8.93
CA VAL A 188 5.49 0.33 8.94
C VAL A 188 5.43 1.84 9.12
N CYS A 189 6.16 2.35 10.11
CA CYS A 189 6.09 3.73 10.57
C CYS A 189 7.42 4.46 10.31
N PRO A 190 7.69 4.89 9.05
CA PRO A 190 8.92 5.61 8.76
C PRO A 190 9.01 6.91 9.56
N THR A 191 10.24 7.30 9.88
CA THR A 191 10.62 8.58 10.48
C THR A 191 11.55 9.33 9.52
N PHE A 192 12.09 10.46 9.98
CA PHE A 192 13.07 11.27 9.23
C PHE A 192 14.44 10.61 9.23
#